data_fd792f2bfd7c558d196e7bb03baf18fa
#
_entry.id   fd792f2bfd7c558d196e7bb03baf18fa
#
_cell.length_a   1.000
_cell.length_b   1.000
_cell.length_c   1.000
_cell.angle_alpha   90.00
_cell.angle_beta   90.00
_cell.angle_gamma   90.00
#
_symmetry.space_group_name_H-M   'P 1'
#
loop_
_entity.id
_entity.type
_entity.pdbx_description
1 polymer ?
#
loop_
_entity_poly.entity_id
_entity_poly.type
_entity_poly.pdbx_seq_one_letter_code
_entity_poly.pdbx_strand_id
1 'polypeptide(L)'
;MNHTKEEVLNHLTQDLYCRLGVSTIEGVGVFAIRPIAKGIYPLRSWLPRDEVRVEFADLKTLHPSIRKQIDMFCFVNHEEKYADVPCVGLNAMNISIYLNHSKTPNLAFDDQGELVALHNIKAGEELFIDYDESFGDVHIF
;
A
#
# COMPACT_ATOMS: atom_id res chain seq x y z
N MET A 1 -5.70 9.43 17.76
CA MET A 1 -6.74 8.42 17.99
C MET A 1 -6.22 7.43 19.02
N ASN A 2 -6.94 7.24 20.12
CA ASN A 2 -6.48 6.37 21.20
C ASN A 2 -7.27 5.07 21.20
N HIS A 3 -6.55 3.95 21.16
CA HIS A 3 -7.13 2.62 21.29
C HIS A 3 -6.79 2.02 22.65
N THR A 4 -7.69 1.23 23.19
CA THR A 4 -7.45 0.53 24.45
C THR A 4 -6.50 -0.65 24.23
N LYS A 5 -5.93 -1.15 25.33
CA LYS A 5 -5.11 -2.37 25.28
C LYS A 5 -5.88 -3.55 24.67
N GLU A 6 -7.16 -3.70 25.02
CA GLU A 6 -8.01 -4.77 24.51
C GLU A 6 -8.20 -4.64 22.99
N GLU A 7 -8.47 -3.43 22.50
CA GLU A 7 -8.59 -3.17 21.06
C GLU A 7 -7.31 -3.50 20.31
N VAL A 8 -6.14 -3.12 20.86
CA VAL A 8 -4.84 -3.44 20.26
C VAL A 8 -4.62 -4.95 20.21
N LEU A 9 -4.91 -5.67 21.29
CA LEU A 9 -4.77 -7.13 21.32
C LEU A 9 -5.70 -7.83 20.32
N ASN A 10 -6.92 -7.34 20.19
CA ASN A 10 -7.85 -7.84 19.18
C ASN A 10 -7.34 -7.59 17.76
N HIS A 11 -6.83 -6.40 17.50
CA HIS A 11 -6.22 -6.08 16.20
C HIS A 11 -5.07 -7.03 15.86
N LEU A 12 -4.16 -7.24 16.81
CA LEU A 12 -3.02 -8.14 16.60
C LEU A 12 -3.45 -9.59 16.36
N THR A 13 -4.57 -10.00 16.96
CA THR A 13 -5.09 -11.36 16.82
C THR A 13 -5.89 -11.54 15.54
N GLN A 14 -6.72 -10.56 15.18
CA GLN A 14 -7.72 -10.70 14.12
C GLN A 14 -7.29 -10.08 12.78
N ASP A 15 -6.49 -9.00 12.82
CA ASP A 15 -6.22 -8.20 11.62
C ASP A 15 -4.79 -8.33 11.11
N LEU A 16 -3.85 -8.79 11.92
CA LEU A 16 -2.45 -8.87 11.52
C LEU A 16 -2.20 -10.16 10.75
N TYR A 17 -2.05 -10.03 9.44
CA TYR A 17 -1.81 -11.15 8.52
C TYR A 17 -0.44 -11.12 7.86
N CYS A 18 0.25 -9.96 7.87
CA CYS A 18 1.41 -9.75 7.02
C CYS A 18 2.57 -9.13 7.77
N ARG A 19 3.76 -9.29 7.19
CA ARG A 19 5.00 -8.66 7.62
C ARG A 19 5.76 -8.13 6.41
N LEU A 20 6.68 -7.22 6.66
CA LEU A 20 7.67 -6.84 5.65
C LEU A 20 8.80 -7.87 5.61
N GLY A 21 9.41 -8.04 4.48
CA GLY A 21 10.54 -8.93 4.29
C GLY A 21 11.31 -8.60 3.02
N VAL A 22 12.43 -9.31 2.80
CA VAL A 22 13.23 -9.14 1.59
C VAL A 22 12.55 -9.88 0.44
N SER A 23 12.18 -9.13 -0.61
CA SER A 23 11.54 -9.70 -1.79
C SER A 23 12.56 -10.33 -2.73
N THR A 24 12.17 -11.41 -3.40
CA THR A 24 12.96 -11.99 -4.50
C THR A 24 12.77 -11.22 -5.81
N ILE A 25 11.78 -10.34 -5.86
CA ILE A 25 11.45 -9.52 -7.05
C ILE A 25 12.16 -8.18 -6.97
N GLU A 26 11.88 -7.40 -5.92
CA GLU A 26 12.40 -6.04 -5.76
C GLU A 26 12.42 -5.66 -4.28
N GLY A 27 13.60 -5.34 -3.76
CA GLY A 27 13.81 -4.75 -2.43
C GLY A 27 13.00 -5.38 -1.31
N VAL A 28 12.16 -4.58 -0.67
CA VAL A 28 11.25 -5.00 0.41
C VAL A 28 9.91 -5.39 -0.19
N GLY A 29 9.31 -6.46 0.34
CA GLY A 29 7.98 -6.90 -0.04
C GLY A 29 7.12 -7.19 1.19
N VAL A 30 5.87 -7.56 0.94
CA VAL A 30 4.89 -7.91 1.97
C VAL A 30 4.63 -9.40 1.92
N PHE A 31 4.75 -10.07 3.05
CA PHE A 31 4.64 -11.53 3.16
C PHE A 31 3.55 -11.94 4.14
N ALA A 32 2.83 -13.01 3.82
CA ALA A 32 1.85 -13.58 4.74
C ALA A 32 2.55 -14.26 5.92
N ILE A 33 2.17 -13.92 7.15
CA ILE A 33 2.66 -14.60 8.36
C ILE A 33 1.79 -15.78 8.75
N ARG A 34 0.59 -15.86 8.18
CA ARG A 34 -0.38 -16.95 8.38
C ARG A 34 -1.22 -17.09 7.12
N PRO A 35 -1.94 -18.22 6.94
CA PRO A 35 -2.79 -18.39 5.77
C PRO A 35 -3.85 -17.29 5.67
N ILE A 36 -4.08 -16.81 4.46
CA ILE A 36 -5.08 -15.78 4.17
C ILE A 36 -6.09 -16.39 3.21
N ALA A 37 -7.33 -16.52 3.64
CA ALA A 37 -8.38 -17.07 2.78
C ALA A 37 -8.84 -16.03 1.75
N LYS A 38 -9.28 -16.52 0.60
CA LYS A 38 -9.92 -15.69 -0.42
C LYS A 38 -11.03 -14.84 0.22
N GLY A 39 -11.06 -13.55 -0.12
CA GLY A 39 -12.06 -12.61 0.37
C GLY A 39 -11.68 -11.90 1.67
N ILE A 40 -10.57 -12.27 2.31
CA ILE A 40 -10.06 -11.58 3.49
C ILE A 40 -9.39 -10.27 3.07
N TYR A 41 -9.49 -9.26 3.93
CA TYR A 41 -8.81 -7.97 3.79
C TYR A 41 -7.56 -7.96 4.70
N PRO A 42 -6.38 -8.38 4.21
CA PRO A 42 -5.26 -8.69 5.09
C PRO A 42 -4.44 -7.48 5.55
N LEU A 43 -4.71 -6.31 4.99
CA LEU A 43 -3.91 -5.11 5.23
C LEU A 43 -4.73 -3.94 5.79
N ARG A 44 -5.86 -4.23 6.45
CA ARG A 44 -6.65 -3.20 7.11
C ARG A 44 -5.81 -2.45 8.13
N SER A 45 -5.92 -1.13 8.09
CA SER A 45 -5.12 -0.23 8.93
C SER A 45 -6.02 0.77 9.65
N TRP A 46 -5.54 1.22 10.81
CA TRP A 46 -6.17 2.33 11.53
C TRP A 46 -5.72 3.70 11.01
N LEU A 47 -4.77 3.74 10.07
CA LEU A 47 -4.36 5.00 9.47
C LEU A 47 -5.50 5.60 8.65
N PRO A 48 -5.74 6.91 8.77
CA PRO A 48 -6.68 7.59 7.89
C PRO A 48 -6.26 7.41 6.43
N ARG A 49 -7.25 7.25 5.55
CA ARG A 49 -7.03 7.05 4.12
C ARG A 49 -7.15 8.33 3.31
N ASP A 50 -7.47 9.45 3.96
CA ASP A 50 -7.61 10.73 3.31
C ASP A 50 -6.27 11.20 2.74
N GLU A 51 -6.36 11.82 1.58
CA GLU A 51 -5.20 12.35 0.87
C GLU A 51 -5.39 13.83 0.61
N VAL A 52 -4.27 14.57 0.53
CA VAL A 52 -4.26 15.99 0.21
C VAL A 52 -3.65 16.17 -1.16
N ARG A 53 -4.39 16.78 -2.06
CA ARG A 53 -3.90 17.07 -3.40
C ARG A 53 -2.95 18.24 -3.40
N VAL A 54 -1.78 18.06 -3.99
CA VAL A 54 -0.78 19.11 -4.23
C VAL A 54 -0.50 19.21 -5.72
N GLU A 55 -0.36 20.44 -6.21
CA GLU A 55 -0.05 20.68 -7.60
C GLU A 55 1.47 20.56 -7.83
N PHE A 56 1.90 20.22 -9.04
CA PHE A 56 3.33 20.19 -9.36
C PHE A 56 4.02 21.53 -9.08
N ALA A 57 3.28 22.64 -9.25
CA ALA A 57 3.80 23.96 -8.92
C ALA A 57 4.21 24.10 -7.45
N ASP A 58 3.49 23.45 -6.54
CA ASP A 58 3.77 23.46 -5.11
C ASP A 58 5.06 22.68 -4.79
N LEU A 59 5.41 21.72 -5.64
CA LEU A 59 6.55 20.82 -5.42
C LEU A 59 7.86 21.33 -5.97
N LYS A 60 7.84 22.43 -6.76
CA LYS A 60 9.03 22.95 -7.46
C LYS A 60 10.19 23.30 -6.54
N THR A 61 9.91 23.80 -5.34
CA THR A 61 10.91 24.23 -4.38
C THR A 61 11.45 23.12 -3.51
N LEU A 62 10.86 21.92 -3.60
CA LEU A 62 11.28 20.78 -2.80
C LEU A 62 12.54 20.16 -3.37
N HIS A 63 13.36 19.60 -2.48
CA HIS A 63 14.55 18.88 -2.88
C HIS A 63 14.20 17.76 -3.88
N PRO A 64 15.01 17.53 -4.94
CA PRO A 64 14.73 16.48 -5.92
C PRO A 64 14.51 15.09 -5.33
N SER A 65 15.22 14.76 -4.26
CA SER A 65 15.05 13.48 -3.56
C SER A 65 13.66 13.33 -2.89
N ILE A 66 13.08 14.45 -2.43
CA ILE A 66 11.74 14.46 -1.85
C ILE A 66 10.70 14.27 -2.95
N ARG A 67 10.88 14.95 -4.08
CA ARG A 67 10.00 14.76 -5.24
C ARG A 67 10.02 13.32 -5.75
N LYS A 68 11.20 12.70 -5.75
CA LYS A 68 11.36 11.29 -6.11
C LYS A 68 10.60 10.38 -5.14
N GLN A 69 10.63 10.69 -3.86
CA GLN A 69 9.91 9.96 -2.82
C GLN A 69 8.39 10.02 -3.08
N ILE A 70 7.88 11.19 -3.45
CA ILE A 70 6.47 11.37 -3.82
C ILE A 70 6.12 10.53 -5.05
N ASP A 71 6.96 10.54 -6.07
CA ASP A 71 6.75 9.71 -7.27
C ASP A 71 6.72 8.22 -6.94
N MET A 72 7.52 7.77 -5.98
CA MET A 72 7.60 6.36 -5.61
C MET A 72 6.39 5.89 -4.80
N PHE A 73 5.86 6.73 -3.91
CA PHE A 73 4.92 6.29 -2.88
C PHE A 73 3.54 6.96 -2.93
N CYS A 74 3.36 7.95 -3.77
CA CYS A 74 2.08 8.64 -3.89
C CYS A 74 1.48 8.40 -5.27
N PHE A 75 0.16 8.56 -5.35
CA PHE A 75 -0.49 8.65 -6.65
C PHE A 75 -0.08 9.97 -7.32
N VAL A 76 0.45 9.89 -8.54
CA VAL A 76 0.86 11.06 -9.31
C VAL A 76 0.16 11.04 -10.66
N ASN A 77 -0.53 12.13 -10.97
CA ASN A 77 -1.16 12.33 -12.28
C ASN A 77 -0.29 13.28 -13.10
N HIS A 78 0.49 12.74 -14.03
CA HIS A 78 1.41 13.52 -14.86
C HIS A 78 0.69 14.35 -15.91
N GLU A 79 -0.50 13.94 -16.32
CA GLU A 79 -1.30 14.65 -17.30
C GLU A 79 -1.92 15.90 -16.68
N GLU A 80 -2.55 15.78 -15.54
CA GLU A 80 -3.18 16.90 -14.82
C GLU A 80 -2.22 17.58 -13.84
N LYS A 81 -1.01 17.07 -13.68
CA LYS A 81 0.10 17.67 -12.92
C LYS A 81 -0.23 17.89 -11.45
N TYR A 82 -0.66 16.84 -10.78
CA TYR A 82 -0.83 16.83 -9.34
C TYR A 82 -0.39 15.50 -8.73
N ALA A 83 -0.23 15.51 -7.40
CA ALA A 83 -0.02 14.31 -6.60
C ALA A 83 -0.99 14.31 -5.42
N ASP A 84 -1.43 13.14 -5.02
CA ASP A 84 -2.24 12.96 -3.83
C ASP A 84 -1.37 12.38 -2.72
N VAL A 85 -1.11 13.18 -1.69
CA VAL A 85 -0.22 12.84 -0.57
C VAL A 85 -1.07 12.43 0.63
N PRO A 86 -0.75 11.30 1.30
CA PRO A 86 -1.49 10.91 2.50
C PRO A 86 -1.58 12.04 3.53
N CYS A 87 -2.75 12.22 4.13
CA CYS A 87 -2.98 13.30 5.10
C CYS A 87 -2.07 13.22 6.33
N VAL A 88 -1.49 12.05 6.60
CA VAL A 88 -0.54 11.83 7.70
C VAL A 88 0.93 12.05 7.28
N GLY A 89 1.16 12.46 6.04
CA GLY A 89 2.51 12.63 5.49
C GLY A 89 3.17 11.29 5.12
N LEU A 90 4.47 11.35 4.84
CA LEU A 90 5.20 10.18 4.33
C LEU A 90 6.06 9.45 5.37
N ASN A 91 6.04 9.89 6.63
CA ASN A 91 6.72 9.17 7.71
C ASN A 91 5.83 8.14 8.41
N ALA A 92 4.52 8.14 8.13
CA ALA A 92 3.57 7.18 8.68
C ALA A 92 2.78 6.58 7.53
N MET A 93 3.17 5.39 7.07
CA MET A 93 2.59 4.76 5.89
C MET A 93 2.09 3.35 6.23
N ASN A 94 1.00 2.94 5.56
CA ASN A 94 0.54 1.55 5.62
C ASN A 94 1.57 0.66 4.91
N ILE A 95 1.77 -0.55 5.42
CA ILE A 95 2.71 -1.50 4.81
C ILE A 95 2.31 -1.89 3.37
N SER A 96 1.07 -1.64 2.97
CA SER A 96 0.60 -1.90 1.61
C SER A 96 1.39 -1.15 0.54
N ILE A 97 2.06 -0.05 0.88
CA ILE A 97 2.89 0.67 -0.09
C ILE A 97 4.13 -0.10 -0.52
N TYR A 98 4.50 -1.15 0.23
CA TYR A 98 5.62 -2.03 -0.11
C TYR A 98 5.21 -3.24 -0.96
N LEU A 99 3.94 -3.34 -1.35
CA LEU A 99 3.48 -4.39 -2.25
C LEU A 99 4.19 -4.28 -3.59
N ASN A 100 4.80 -5.37 -4.02
CA ASN A 100 5.44 -5.42 -5.33
C ASN A 100 4.42 -5.73 -6.42
N HIS A 101 4.81 -5.45 -7.66
CA HIS A 101 4.00 -5.67 -8.84
C HIS A 101 4.09 -7.11 -9.34
N SER A 102 2.94 -7.66 -9.78
CA SER A 102 2.89 -8.90 -10.53
C SER A 102 1.69 -8.87 -11.50
N LYS A 103 1.86 -9.46 -12.68
CA LYS A 103 0.75 -9.66 -13.61
C LYS A 103 -0.16 -10.83 -13.19
N THR A 104 0.27 -11.59 -12.17
CA THR A 104 -0.54 -12.64 -11.54
C THR A 104 -0.69 -12.32 -10.05
N PRO A 105 -1.41 -11.23 -9.72
CA PRO A 105 -1.50 -10.76 -8.35
C PRO A 105 -2.35 -11.69 -7.48
N ASN A 106 -2.12 -11.65 -6.17
CA ASN A 106 -2.98 -12.33 -5.20
C ASN A 106 -3.84 -11.36 -4.39
N LEU A 107 -3.65 -10.05 -4.59
CA LEU A 107 -4.49 -9.00 -4.02
C LEU A 107 -5.00 -8.06 -5.12
N ALA A 108 -6.14 -7.44 -4.87
CA ALA A 108 -6.64 -6.34 -5.69
C ALA A 108 -7.44 -5.38 -4.81
N PHE A 109 -7.60 -4.14 -5.26
CA PHE A 109 -8.51 -3.18 -4.62
C PHE A 109 -9.94 -3.52 -4.99
N ASP A 110 -10.83 -3.50 -4.00
CA ASP A 110 -12.27 -3.61 -4.24
C ASP A 110 -12.87 -2.25 -4.62
N ASP A 111 -14.19 -2.19 -4.80
CA ASP A 111 -14.90 -0.97 -5.20
C ASP A 111 -14.76 0.17 -4.18
N GLN A 112 -14.39 -0.15 -2.94
CA GLN A 112 -14.23 0.83 -1.87
C GLN A 112 -12.76 1.19 -1.63
N GLY A 113 -11.84 0.69 -2.47
CA GLY A 113 -10.42 0.96 -2.36
C GLY A 113 -9.72 0.17 -1.26
N GLU A 114 -10.29 -0.95 -0.83
CA GLU A 114 -9.68 -1.83 0.17
C GLU A 114 -9.06 -3.05 -0.51
N LEU A 115 -7.87 -3.45 -0.07
CA LEU A 115 -7.18 -4.62 -0.64
C LEU A 115 -7.78 -5.92 -0.13
N VAL A 116 -8.17 -6.78 -1.07
CA VAL A 116 -8.81 -8.06 -0.79
C VAL A 116 -8.04 -9.21 -1.44
N ALA A 117 -7.95 -10.35 -0.75
CA ALA A 117 -7.32 -11.55 -1.28
C ALA A 117 -8.17 -12.15 -2.40
N LEU A 118 -7.56 -12.34 -3.57
CA LEU A 118 -8.23 -12.88 -4.77
C LEU A 118 -8.39 -14.39 -4.73
N HIS A 119 -7.52 -15.06 -3.98
CA HIS A 119 -7.54 -16.50 -3.75
C HIS A 119 -6.84 -16.78 -2.43
N ASN A 120 -6.79 -18.05 -2.03
CA ASN A 120 -6.11 -18.45 -0.79
C ASN A 120 -4.60 -18.19 -0.93
N ILE A 121 -4.00 -17.60 0.10
CA ILE A 121 -2.57 -17.29 0.18
C ILE A 121 -2.00 -18.10 1.33
N LYS A 122 -0.88 -18.79 1.09
CA LYS A 122 -0.23 -19.59 2.12
C LYS A 122 0.69 -18.74 2.98
N ALA A 123 0.89 -19.16 4.23
CA ALA A 123 1.92 -18.55 5.08
C ALA A 123 3.27 -18.58 4.37
N GLY A 124 4.00 -17.48 4.41
CA GLY A 124 5.29 -17.32 3.74
C GLY A 124 5.24 -16.83 2.31
N GLU A 125 4.07 -16.81 1.67
CA GLU A 125 3.95 -16.27 0.31
C GLU A 125 4.05 -14.74 0.31
N GLU A 126 4.67 -14.19 -0.72
CA GLU A 126 4.68 -12.75 -0.95
C GLU A 126 3.34 -12.30 -1.54
N LEU A 127 2.86 -11.12 -1.11
CA LEU A 127 1.64 -10.50 -1.62
C LEU A 127 1.99 -9.52 -2.72
N PHE A 128 1.19 -9.54 -3.79
CA PHE A 128 1.39 -8.72 -4.99
C PHE A 128 0.10 -8.07 -5.43
N ILE A 129 0.22 -6.90 -6.04
CA ILE A 129 -0.86 -6.25 -6.79
C ILE A 129 -0.41 -6.04 -8.24
N ASP A 130 -1.35 -5.89 -9.14
CA ASP A 130 -1.05 -5.43 -10.51
C ASP A 130 -1.10 -3.91 -10.50
N TYR A 131 0.04 -3.25 -10.62
CA TYR A 131 0.13 -1.79 -10.59
C TYR A 131 -0.65 -1.14 -11.73
N ASP A 132 -0.62 -1.74 -12.90
CA ASP A 132 -1.29 -1.20 -14.07
C ASP A 132 -2.81 -1.23 -13.91
N GLU A 133 -3.33 -2.31 -13.37
CA GLU A 133 -4.76 -2.45 -13.06
C GLU A 133 -5.17 -1.57 -11.89
N SER A 134 -4.33 -1.49 -10.85
CA SER A 134 -4.65 -0.75 -9.62
C SER A 134 -4.61 0.76 -9.81
N PHE A 135 -3.69 1.27 -10.63
CA PHE A 135 -3.44 2.71 -10.75
C PHE A 135 -3.73 3.26 -12.15
N GLY A 136 -4.07 2.41 -13.10
CA GLY A 136 -4.43 2.82 -14.46
C GLY A 136 -3.28 3.31 -15.33
N ASP A 137 -2.04 3.22 -14.85
CA ASP A 137 -0.83 3.65 -15.55
C ASP A 137 0.11 2.47 -15.76
N VAL A 138 0.90 2.52 -16.83
CA VAL A 138 1.97 1.55 -17.06
C VAL A 138 3.18 1.95 -16.23
N HIS A 139 3.58 1.08 -15.31
CA HIS A 139 4.74 1.30 -14.46
C HIS A 139 5.96 0.62 -15.05
N ILE A 140 7.01 1.41 -15.28
CA ILE A 140 8.30 0.92 -15.78
C ILE A 140 9.30 1.03 -14.62
N PHE A 141 9.86 -0.09 -14.23
CA PHE A 141 10.88 -0.17 -13.18
C PHE A 141 12.24 -0.48 -13.80
#